data_784de80e26a4d446c4a11a45236b1b73
#
_entry.id   784de80e26a4d446c4a11a45236b1b73
#
_cell.length_a   1.000
_cell.length_b   1.000
_cell.length_c   1.000
_cell.angle_alpha   90.00
_cell.angle_beta   90.00
_cell.angle_gamma   90.00
#
_symmetry.space_group_name_H-M   'P 1'
#
loop_
_entity.id
_entity.type
_entity.pdbx_description
1 polymer ?
#
loop_
_entity_poly.entity_id
_entity_poly.type
_entity_poly.pdbx_seq_one_letter_code
_entity_poly.pdbx_strand_id
1 'polypeptide(L)'
;MFKSLKPLVLAALLCAAAGSQAAITVYTNQADFLAAVSAPGYDNYDDLVVDLYDSPLARTAGVYGYEAASPSGLYGAGTGTDHWLSTNAPLDPIVFQNFTGGVSAFGGYFFASDIAGGYVPSGNLVLTADDGSTLTYTLTGATQNSFLGFVSDATLDTVTLATDGGAYWPTANDVVLAVPEPATYGMLLAGLGFVGAVTRRRHS
;
A
#
# COMPACT_ATOMS: atom_id res chain seq x y z
N MET A 1 22.93 55.05 -11.78
CA MET A 1 23.55 54.11 -10.83
C MET A 1 22.55 53.00 -10.55
N PHE A 2 22.52 51.97 -11.43
CA PHE A 2 21.55 50.87 -11.34
C PHE A 2 22.26 49.69 -10.65
N LYS A 3 21.83 49.38 -9.41
CA LYS A 3 22.30 48.19 -8.64
C LYS A 3 21.53 46.95 -9.13
N SER A 4 22.28 46.03 -9.70
CA SER A 4 21.78 44.72 -10.16
C SER A 4 21.40 43.82 -8.97
N LEU A 5 20.10 43.53 -8.81
CA LEU A 5 19.53 42.63 -7.81
C LEU A 5 19.10 41.29 -8.41
N LYS A 6 19.75 40.82 -9.48
CA LYS A 6 19.31 39.66 -10.25
C LYS A 6 19.95 38.30 -9.95
N PRO A 7 21.03 38.12 -9.19
CA PRO A 7 21.55 36.76 -8.94
C PRO A 7 20.98 36.04 -7.70
N LEU A 8 20.31 36.75 -6.77
CA LEU A 8 19.88 36.13 -5.51
C LEU A 8 18.61 35.27 -5.63
N VAL A 9 17.76 35.54 -6.63
CA VAL A 9 16.51 34.79 -6.83
C VAL A 9 16.74 33.46 -7.52
N LEU A 10 17.77 33.34 -8.35
CA LEU A 10 18.10 32.12 -9.07
C LEU A 10 18.76 31.06 -8.16
N ALA A 11 19.50 31.49 -7.16
CA ALA A 11 20.14 30.58 -6.19
C ALA A 11 19.16 29.93 -5.21
N ALA A 12 18.03 30.59 -4.91
CA ALA A 12 16.99 30.04 -4.04
C ALA A 12 16.14 28.93 -4.70
N LEU A 13 16.04 28.93 -6.04
CA LEU A 13 15.33 27.86 -6.77
C LEU A 13 16.16 26.57 -6.95
N LEU A 14 17.50 26.65 -6.88
CA LEU A 14 18.34 25.45 -7.03
C LEU A 14 18.53 24.65 -5.73
N CYS A 15 18.22 25.20 -4.57
CA CYS A 15 18.33 24.48 -3.28
C CYS A 15 17.13 23.60 -2.94
N ALA A 16 16.04 23.60 -3.75
CA ALA A 16 14.86 22.78 -3.50
C ALA A 16 14.92 21.37 -4.13
N ALA A 17 16.00 21.01 -4.81
CA ALA A 17 16.27 19.68 -5.33
C ALA A 17 17.10 18.83 -4.36
N ALA A 18 16.88 18.96 -3.03
CA ALA A 18 17.31 17.92 -2.09
C ALA A 18 16.45 16.69 -2.39
N GLY A 19 17.10 15.61 -2.85
CA GLY A 19 16.43 14.40 -3.27
C GLY A 19 15.39 13.97 -2.23
N SER A 20 14.11 14.02 -2.61
CA SER A 20 13.07 13.35 -1.86
C SER A 20 13.39 11.86 -1.96
N GLN A 21 13.83 11.26 -0.87
CA GLN A 21 13.76 9.79 -0.77
C GLN A 21 12.29 9.43 -0.80
N ALA A 22 11.95 8.38 -1.53
CA ALA A 22 10.61 7.83 -1.52
C ALA A 22 10.21 7.57 -0.06
N ALA A 23 9.02 8.03 0.32
CA ALA A 23 8.50 7.89 1.67
C ALA A 23 7.25 7.02 1.63
N ILE A 24 7.29 5.93 2.41
CA ILE A 24 6.12 5.07 2.59
C ILE A 24 5.31 5.61 3.78
N THR A 25 4.03 5.85 3.57
CA THR A 25 3.07 6.25 4.60
C THR A 25 2.15 5.09 4.94
N VAL A 26 1.89 4.88 6.24
CA VAL A 26 1.00 3.82 6.75
C VAL A 26 -0.39 4.38 7.05
N TYR A 27 -1.41 3.63 6.66
CA TYR A 27 -2.82 3.88 6.95
C TYR A 27 -3.42 2.67 7.67
N THR A 28 -4.04 2.89 8.81
CA THR A 28 -4.73 1.85 9.58
C THR A 28 -6.26 1.95 9.46
N ASN A 29 -6.73 2.79 8.58
CA ASN A 29 -8.14 2.99 8.26
C ASN A 29 -8.33 2.99 6.74
N GLN A 30 -9.28 2.21 6.24
CA GLN A 30 -9.52 2.08 4.80
C GLN A 30 -9.99 3.41 4.16
N ALA A 31 -10.85 4.16 4.85
CA ALA A 31 -11.37 5.42 4.29
C ALA A 31 -10.26 6.46 4.11
N ASP A 32 -9.33 6.55 5.08
CA ASP A 32 -8.18 7.46 5.00
C ASP A 32 -7.21 7.01 3.91
N PHE A 33 -6.99 5.69 3.76
CA PHE A 33 -6.19 5.12 2.67
C PHE A 33 -6.80 5.45 1.30
N LEU A 34 -8.11 5.20 1.13
CA LEU A 34 -8.80 5.47 -0.14
C LEU A 34 -8.84 6.96 -0.48
N ALA A 35 -8.83 7.84 0.52
CA ALA A 35 -8.74 9.29 0.32
C ALA A 35 -7.34 9.77 -0.13
N ALA A 36 -6.30 8.94 0.08
CA ALA A 36 -4.92 9.26 -0.31
C ALA A 36 -4.52 8.68 -1.67
N VAL A 37 -5.40 7.88 -2.30
CA VAL A 37 -5.09 7.18 -3.55
C VAL A 37 -6.12 7.48 -4.64
N SER A 38 -5.75 7.20 -5.88
CA SER A 38 -6.63 7.29 -7.05
C SER A 38 -6.72 5.96 -7.78
N ALA A 39 -7.82 5.77 -8.51
CA ALA A 39 -8.08 4.58 -9.33
C ALA A 39 -7.91 3.24 -8.55
N PRO A 40 -8.50 3.05 -7.36
CA PRO A 40 -8.33 1.81 -6.61
C PRO A 40 -8.93 0.62 -7.37
N GLY A 41 -8.16 -0.46 -7.43
CA GLY A 41 -8.60 -1.79 -7.89
C GLY A 41 -8.67 -2.74 -6.71
N TYR A 42 -9.59 -3.69 -6.74
CA TYR A 42 -9.89 -4.59 -5.63
C TYR A 42 -9.73 -6.05 -6.06
N ASP A 43 -9.20 -6.87 -5.18
CA ASP A 43 -9.18 -8.32 -5.26
C ASP A 43 -9.71 -8.89 -3.93
N ASN A 44 -10.91 -9.42 -3.95
CA ASN A 44 -11.60 -9.92 -2.75
C ASN A 44 -11.40 -11.41 -2.49
N TYR A 45 -10.70 -12.11 -3.38
CA TYR A 45 -10.44 -13.56 -3.30
C TYR A 45 -11.69 -14.47 -3.31
N ASP A 46 -12.89 -13.97 -3.51
CA ASP A 46 -14.14 -14.77 -3.53
C ASP A 46 -14.20 -15.81 -4.67
N ASP A 47 -13.32 -15.66 -5.67
CA ASP A 47 -13.14 -16.62 -6.75
C ASP A 47 -12.27 -17.83 -6.35
N LEU A 48 -11.57 -17.77 -5.21
CA LEU A 48 -10.81 -18.90 -4.70
C LEU A 48 -11.76 -19.97 -4.11
N VAL A 49 -11.33 -21.22 -4.17
CA VAL A 49 -11.92 -22.32 -3.41
C VAL A 49 -11.00 -22.71 -2.26
N VAL A 50 -11.53 -23.39 -1.25
CA VAL A 50 -10.75 -23.89 -0.12
C VAL A 50 -9.91 -25.07 -0.61
N ASP A 51 -8.69 -24.75 -1.12
CA ASP A 51 -7.75 -25.71 -1.68
C ASP A 51 -6.33 -25.12 -1.73
N LEU A 52 -5.35 -25.97 -2.04
CA LEU A 52 -3.96 -25.58 -2.27
C LEU A 52 -3.78 -24.97 -3.66
N TYR A 53 -3.06 -23.87 -3.71
CA TYR A 53 -2.66 -23.20 -4.95
C TYR A 53 -1.14 -23.19 -5.09
N ASP A 54 -0.68 -23.37 -6.33
CA ASP A 54 0.73 -23.23 -6.66
C ASP A 54 1.22 -21.79 -6.39
N SER A 55 2.50 -21.68 -6.08
CA SER A 55 3.18 -20.41 -5.86
C SER A 55 4.24 -20.19 -6.96
N PRO A 56 4.30 -19.00 -7.59
CA PRO A 56 3.45 -17.83 -7.38
C PRO A 56 2.05 -17.97 -8.02
N LEU A 57 1.05 -17.36 -7.39
CA LEU A 57 -0.31 -17.26 -7.89
C LEU A 57 -0.52 -15.88 -8.54
N ALA A 58 -0.78 -15.84 -9.84
CA ALA A 58 -1.08 -14.59 -10.55
C ALA A 58 -2.51 -14.11 -10.21
N ARG A 59 -2.63 -12.84 -9.87
CA ARG A 59 -3.87 -12.19 -9.44
C ARG A 59 -4.07 -10.84 -10.13
N THR A 60 -5.29 -10.35 -10.05
CA THR A 60 -5.64 -8.99 -10.53
C THR A 60 -6.50 -8.26 -9.52
N ALA A 61 -6.23 -6.98 -9.31
CA ALA A 61 -7.06 -6.06 -8.55
C ALA A 61 -7.48 -4.92 -9.49
N GLY A 62 -8.67 -5.05 -10.09
CA GLY A 62 -9.14 -4.13 -11.13
C GLY A 62 -8.24 -4.15 -12.37
N VAL A 63 -7.55 -3.03 -12.64
CA VAL A 63 -6.62 -2.89 -13.79
C VAL A 63 -5.18 -3.28 -13.46
N TYR A 64 -4.89 -3.56 -12.20
CA TYR A 64 -3.55 -3.89 -11.72
C TYR A 64 -3.36 -5.41 -11.67
N GLY A 65 -2.23 -5.90 -12.17
CA GLY A 65 -1.79 -7.28 -11.99
C GLY A 65 -0.79 -7.37 -10.85
N TYR A 66 -0.73 -8.53 -10.20
CA TYR A 66 0.29 -8.86 -9.21
C TYR A 66 0.44 -10.38 -9.06
N GLU A 67 1.46 -10.80 -8.35
CA GLU A 67 1.64 -12.19 -7.93
C GLU A 67 1.65 -12.26 -6.40
N ALA A 68 0.96 -13.26 -5.86
CA ALA A 68 1.12 -13.68 -4.48
C ALA A 68 2.01 -14.92 -4.45
N ALA A 69 3.04 -14.92 -3.61
CA ALA A 69 3.98 -16.03 -3.50
C ALA A 69 4.18 -16.44 -2.04
N SER A 70 4.40 -17.75 -1.82
CA SER A 70 4.73 -18.32 -0.50
C SER A 70 5.60 -19.57 -0.69
N PRO A 71 6.58 -19.85 0.20
CA PRO A 71 7.51 -20.96 0.04
C PRO A 71 6.86 -22.33 -0.11
N SER A 72 5.81 -22.63 0.66
CA SER A 72 5.13 -23.95 0.66
C SER A 72 3.82 -23.94 -0.14
N GLY A 73 3.56 -22.91 -0.93
CA GLY A 73 2.30 -22.71 -1.65
C GLY A 73 1.31 -21.82 -0.88
N LEU A 74 0.28 -21.44 -1.59
CA LEU A 74 -0.82 -20.61 -1.07
C LEU A 74 -2.05 -21.47 -0.81
N TYR A 75 -2.95 -21.00 0.03
CA TYR A 75 -4.17 -21.72 0.36
C TYR A 75 -5.36 -20.78 0.30
N GLY A 76 -6.37 -21.16 -0.48
CA GLY A 76 -7.69 -20.51 -0.41
C GLY A 76 -8.37 -20.94 0.87
N ALA A 77 -8.75 -19.98 1.71
CA ALA A 77 -9.38 -20.23 3.00
C ALA A 77 -10.71 -19.46 3.09
N GLY A 78 -11.43 -19.58 4.18
CA GLY A 78 -12.68 -18.88 4.39
C GLY A 78 -13.88 -19.80 4.60
N THR A 79 -15.05 -19.18 4.74
CA THR A 79 -16.30 -19.89 4.98
C THR A 79 -17.45 -19.32 4.15
N GLY A 80 -18.25 -20.20 3.61
CA GLY A 80 -19.44 -19.78 2.85
C GLY A 80 -19.09 -19.14 1.51
N THR A 81 -19.34 -17.86 1.36
CA THR A 81 -19.06 -17.07 0.13
C THR A 81 -17.96 -16.04 0.33
N ASP A 82 -17.40 -15.94 1.54
CA ASP A 82 -16.30 -15.04 1.87
C ASP A 82 -15.02 -15.87 1.93
N HIS A 83 -14.17 -15.72 0.92
CA HIS A 83 -12.89 -16.40 0.81
C HIS A 83 -11.75 -15.40 0.95
N TRP A 84 -10.63 -15.90 1.41
CA TRP A 84 -9.40 -15.13 1.59
C TRP A 84 -8.17 -15.93 1.20
N LEU A 85 -7.06 -15.25 1.01
CA LEU A 85 -5.79 -15.84 0.67
C LEU A 85 -4.97 -16.08 1.94
N SER A 86 -4.48 -17.30 2.11
CA SER A 86 -3.60 -17.70 3.20
C SER A 86 -2.39 -18.49 2.67
N THR A 87 -1.57 -19.04 3.55
CA THR A 87 -0.42 -19.88 3.20
C THR A 87 -0.68 -21.33 3.55
N ASN A 88 0.07 -22.26 2.94
CA ASN A 88 0.01 -23.67 3.28
C ASN A 88 0.72 -24.00 4.61
N ALA A 89 1.62 -23.15 5.10
CA ALA A 89 2.33 -23.33 6.35
C ALA A 89 2.31 -22.06 7.22
N PRO A 90 2.20 -22.20 8.56
CA PRO A 90 1.92 -21.05 9.45
C PRO A 90 3.06 -20.03 9.54
N LEU A 91 4.31 -20.44 9.31
CA LEU A 91 5.48 -19.56 9.37
C LEU A 91 5.90 -19.01 8.02
N ASP A 92 5.22 -19.43 6.95
CA ASP A 92 5.52 -18.92 5.60
C ASP A 92 4.87 -17.54 5.42
N PRO A 93 5.59 -16.56 4.87
CA PRO A 93 5.00 -15.29 4.51
C PRO A 93 4.19 -15.40 3.21
N ILE A 94 3.25 -14.47 3.01
CA ILE A 94 2.74 -14.13 1.69
C ILE A 94 3.56 -12.93 1.19
N VAL A 95 4.16 -13.08 0.01
CA VAL A 95 4.87 -11.99 -0.67
C VAL A 95 4.03 -11.56 -1.87
N PHE A 96 3.54 -10.34 -1.83
CA PHE A 96 2.88 -9.69 -2.96
C PHE A 96 3.96 -8.97 -3.78
N GLN A 97 4.06 -9.29 -5.06
CA GLN A 97 5.16 -8.86 -5.92
C GLN A 97 4.74 -8.76 -7.38
N ASN A 98 5.68 -8.36 -8.25
CA ASN A 98 5.48 -8.26 -9.70
C ASN A 98 4.27 -7.40 -10.07
N PHE A 99 4.08 -6.30 -9.34
CA PHE A 99 3.00 -5.36 -9.57
C PHE A 99 3.08 -4.75 -10.97
N THR A 100 1.94 -4.67 -11.66
CA THR A 100 1.81 -4.00 -12.96
C THR A 100 0.88 -2.79 -12.85
N GLY A 101 1.04 -1.82 -13.77
CA GLY A 101 0.20 -0.60 -13.77
C GLY A 101 0.73 0.52 -12.89
N GLY A 102 2.00 0.44 -12.42
CA GLY A 102 2.64 1.50 -11.63
C GLY A 102 2.12 1.60 -10.20
N VAL A 103 1.76 0.44 -9.60
CA VAL A 103 1.25 0.36 -8.22
C VAL A 103 2.22 1.02 -7.26
N SER A 104 1.73 1.99 -6.50
CA SER A 104 2.47 2.67 -5.43
C SER A 104 1.69 2.68 -4.12
N ALA A 105 0.51 2.04 -4.12
CA ALA A 105 -0.31 1.87 -2.92
C ALA A 105 -0.85 0.45 -2.86
N PHE A 106 -0.73 -0.16 -1.69
CA PHE A 106 -1.20 -1.50 -1.38
C PHE A 106 -1.91 -1.47 -0.03
N GLY A 107 -3.10 -2.01 0.07
CA GLY A 107 -3.83 -2.13 1.32
C GLY A 107 -4.74 -3.34 1.31
N GLY A 108 -5.32 -3.66 2.46
CA GLY A 108 -6.24 -4.79 2.61
C GLY A 108 -6.60 -5.05 4.06
N TYR A 109 -7.38 -6.08 4.30
CA TYR A 109 -7.66 -6.60 5.62
C TYR A 109 -6.75 -7.79 5.91
N PHE A 110 -6.07 -7.74 7.06
CA PHE A 110 -5.07 -8.74 7.43
C PHE A 110 -5.37 -9.28 8.82
N PHE A 111 -5.43 -10.60 8.91
CA PHE A 111 -5.74 -11.31 10.14
C PHE A 111 -5.08 -12.69 10.15
N ALA A 112 -5.24 -13.42 11.26
CA ALA A 112 -4.74 -14.77 11.38
C ALA A 112 -5.84 -15.79 11.10
N SER A 113 -5.48 -16.92 10.48
CA SER A 113 -6.35 -18.09 10.34
C SER A 113 -5.73 -19.34 10.95
N ASP A 114 -6.54 -20.38 11.16
CA ASP A 114 -6.12 -21.69 11.62
C ASP A 114 -5.89 -22.68 10.46
N ILE A 115 -5.50 -23.90 10.79
CA ILE A 115 -5.25 -24.96 9.79
C ILE A 115 -6.48 -25.35 8.96
N ALA A 116 -7.68 -25.08 9.46
CA ALA A 116 -8.93 -25.31 8.75
C ALA A 116 -9.37 -24.10 7.89
N GLY A 117 -8.55 -23.04 7.89
CA GLY A 117 -8.85 -21.78 7.19
C GLY A 117 -9.84 -20.90 7.96
N GLY A 118 -10.16 -21.21 9.22
CA GLY A 118 -11.04 -20.40 10.05
C GLY A 118 -10.30 -19.21 10.68
N TYR A 119 -11.03 -18.11 10.92
CA TYR A 119 -10.46 -16.93 11.59
C TYR A 119 -9.97 -17.24 13.02
N VAL A 120 -8.76 -16.78 13.34
CA VAL A 120 -8.17 -16.85 14.68
C VAL A 120 -8.13 -15.45 15.31
N PRO A 121 -8.83 -15.21 16.42
CA PRO A 121 -8.79 -13.90 17.07
C PRO A 121 -7.44 -13.58 17.69
N SER A 122 -7.05 -12.31 17.63
CA SER A 122 -5.87 -11.77 18.32
C SER A 122 -4.51 -12.28 17.84
N GLY A 123 -4.40 -12.71 16.59
CA GLY A 123 -3.09 -12.95 15.95
C GLY A 123 -2.31 -11.66 15.75
N ASN A 124 -0.98 -11.72 15.87
CA ASN A 124 -0.12 -10.59 15.49
C ASN A 124 0.47 -10.83 14.12
N LEU A 125 0.42 -9.79 13.28
CA LEU A 125 0.92 -9.86 11.92
C LEU A 125 1.97 -8.77 11.70
N VAL A 126 2.94 -9.08 10.87
CA VAL A 126 4.00 -8.16 10.47
C VAL A 126 3.90 -7.93 8.97
N LEU A 127 3.67 -6.69 8.57
CA LEU A 127 3.67 -6.30 7.17
C LEU A 127 4.87 -5.42 6.89
N THR A 128 5.56 -5.71 5.77
CA THR A 128 6.71 -4.93 5.30
C THR A 128 6.48 -4.54 3.85
N ALA A 129 6.48 -3.25 3.57
CA ALA A 129 6.47 -2.71 2.21
C ALA A 129 7.88 -2.29 1.80
N ASP A 130 8.21 -2.49 0.51
CA ASP A 130 9.48 -2.14 -0.11
C ASP A 130 9.22 -1.37 -1.42
N ASP A 131 9.85 -0.21 -1.57
CA ASP A 131 9.87 0.63 -2.77
C ASP A 131 11.31 1.06 -3.14
N GLY A 132 12.30 0.29 -2.69
CA GLY A 132 13.73 0.63 -2.63
C GLY A 132 14.16 1.12 -1.25
N SER A 133 13.20 1.45 -0.39
CA SER A 133 13.32 1.57 1.06
C SER A 133 12.28 0.69 1.75
N THR A 134 12.56 0.19 2.94
CA THR A 134 11.64 -0.72 3.64
C THR A 134 10.93 -0.03 4.80
N LEU A 135 9.63 -0.27 4.92
CA LEU A 135 8.84 0.11 6.09
C LEU A 135 8.09 -1.10 6.63
N THR A 136 8.29 -1.40 7.91
CA THR A 136 7.61 -2.50 8.60
C THR A 136 6.61 -1.96 9.60
N TYR A 137 5.43 -2.58 9.63
CA TYR A 137 4.36 -2.30 10.59
C TYR A 137 3.84 -3.59 11.21
N THR A 138 3.59 -3.57 12.52
CA THR A 138 3.02 -4.70 13.25
C THR A 138 1.56 -4.43 13.61
N LEU A 139 0.66 -5.27 13.11
CA LEU A 139 -0.73 -5.34 13.54
C LEU A 139 -0.82 -6.24 14.77
N THR A 140 -1.05 -5.65 15.93
CA THR A 140 -1.20 -6.40 17.18
C THR A 140 -2.66 -6.72 17.44
N GLY A 141 -2.96 -7.99 17.72
CA GLY A 141 -4.32 -8.43 18.00
C GLY A 141 -5.26 -8.27 16.80
N ALA A 142 -4.77 -8.59 15.61
CA ALA A 142 -5.49 -8.40 14.37
C ALA A 142 -6.82 -9.16 14.33
N THR A 143 -7.83 -8.53 13.75
CA THR A 143 -9.17 -9.06 13.51
C THR A 143 -9.47 -9.05 12.01
N GLN A 144 -10.55 -9.70 11.57
CA GLN A 144 -11.01 -9.65 10.18
C GLN A 144 -11.29 -8.22 9.68
N ASN A 145 -11.47 -7.25 10.58
CA ASN A 145 -11.67 -5.84 10.26
C ASN A 145 -10.39 -4.99 10.40
N SER A 146 -9.23 -5.61 10.60
CA SER A 146 -7.96 -4.91 10.74
C SER A 146 -7.43 -4.52 9.38
N PHE A 147 -7.66 -3.28 8.98
CA PHE A 147 -7.14 -2.70 7.75
C PHE A 147 -5.71 -2.20 7.96
N LEU A 148 -4.85 -2.45 6.98
CA LEU A 148 -3.55 -1.79 6.84
C LEU A 148 -3.32 -1.42 5.37
N GLY A 149 -2.77 -0.23 5.13
CA GLY A 149 -2.37 0.22 3.80
C GLY A 149 -1.06 0.96 3.83
N PHE A 150 -0.29 0.81 2.75
CA PHE A 150 0.93 1.55 2.46
C PHE A 150 0.71 2.41 1.22
N VAL A 151 1.12 3.66 1.27
CA VAL A 151 1.17 4.57 0.12
C VAL A 151 2.60 5.09 0.02
N SER A 152 3.22 4.89 -1.13
CA SER A 152 4.58 5.35 -1.44
C SER A 152 4.58 6.42 -2.52
N ASP A 153 5.58 7.30 -2.48
CA ASP A 153 5.90 8.26 -3.55
C ASP A 153 6.58 7.59 -4.76
N ALA A 154 7.02 6.31 -4.63
CA ALA A 154 7.57 5.48 -5.70
C ALA A 154 6.69 4.24 -5.94
N THR A 155 6.98 3.48 -7.00
CA THR A 155 6.35 2.18 -7.21
C THR A 155 6.79 1.20 -6.14
N LEU A 156 5.85 0.40 -5.64
CA LEU A 156 6.15 -0.69 -4.71
C LEU A 156 6.80 -1.86 -5.47
N ASP A 157 7.87 -2.39 -4.91
CA ASP A 157 8.53 -3.61 -5.40
C ASP A 157 7.87 -4.84 -4.79
N THR A 158 7.70 -4.85 -3.45
CA THR A 158 7.06 -5.95 -2.73
C THR A 158 6.28 -5.46 -1.52
N VAL A 159 5.28 -6.26 -1.12
CA VAL A 159 4.67 -6.19 0.22
C VAL A 159 4.68 -7.60 0.79
N THR A 160 5.24 -7.77 1.99
CA THR A 160 5.30 -9.06 2.69
C THR A 160 4.37 -9.05 3.88
N LEU A 161 3.55 -10.09 4.00
CA LEU A 161 2.70 -10.37 5.15
C LEU A 161 3.19 -11.64 5.85
N ALA A 162 3.53 -11.54 7.12
CA ALA A 162 3.99 -12.65 7.94
C ALA A 162 3.32 -12.66 9.32
N THR A 163 3.42 -13.77 10.05
CA THR A 163 3.08 -13.83 11.47
C THR A 163 4.30 -13.44 12.32
N ASP A 164 4.06 -13.11 13.59
CA ASP A 164 5.14 -12.83 14.56
C ASP A 164 5.77 -14.10 15.16
N GLY A 165 5.53 -15.27 14.54
CA GLY A 165 6.00 -16.59 15.01
C GLY A 165 4.94 -17.40 15.75
N GLY A 166 3.69 -16.97 15.78
CA GLY A 166 2.56 -17.72 16.35
C GLY A 166 2.18 -18.95 15.51
N ALA A 167 1.45 -19.88 16.12
CA ALA A 167 0.94 -21.09 15.45
C ALA A 167 -0.35 -20.82 14.68
N TYR A 168 -0.35 -19.80 13.83
CA TYR A 168 -1.45 -19.39 12.95
C TYR A 168 -0.91 -18.93 11.60
N TRP A 169 -1.79 -18.89 10.61
CA TRP A 169 -1.46 -18.58 9.22
C TRP A 169 -1.70 -17.09 8.92
N PRO A 170 -0.78 -16.41 8.22
CA PRO A 170 -1.03 -15.05 7.75
C PRO A 170 -2.10 -15.09 6.66
N THR A 171 -3.06 -14.20 6.75
CA THR A 171 -4.24 -14.19 5.87
C THR A 171 -4.53 -12.77 5.39
N ALA A 172 -4.81 -12.65 4.11
CA ALA A 172 -5.18 -11.40 3.44
C ALA A 172 -6.57 -11.51 2.82
N ASN A 173 -7.38 -10.46 2.97
CA ASN A 173 -8.68 -10.30 2.34
C ASN A 173 -8.85 -8.89 1.79
N ASP A 174 -9.70 -8.74 0.75
CA ASP A 174 -10.06 -7.44 0.14
C ASP A 174 -8.82 -6.57 -0.16
N VAL A 175 -7.85 -7.14 -0.86
CA VAL A 175 -6.64 -6.39 -1.24
C VAL A 175 -6.99 -5.28 -2.21
N VAL A 176 -6.41 -4.10 -1.97
CA VAL A 176 -6.57 -2.89 -2.78
C VAL A 176 -5.23 -2.48 -3.34
N LEU A 177 -5.14 -2.36 -4.66
CA LEU A 177 -4.00 -1.78 -5.35
C LEU A 177 -4.40 -0.43 -5.95
N ALA A 178 -3.51 0.55 -5.87
CA ALA A 178 -3.79 1.88 -6.38
C ALA A 178 -2.49 2.63 -6.72
N VAL A 179 -2.67 3.86 -7.21
CA VAL A 179 -1.61 4.87 -7.33
C VAL A 179 -1.94 6.03 -6.40
N PRO A 180 -0.94 6.80 -5.90
CA PRO A 180 -1.20 7.99 -5.09
C PRO A 180 -2.04 9.00 -5.86
N GLU A 181 -2.80 9.82 -5.14
CA GLU A 181 -3.40 10.98 -5.79
C GLU A 181 -2.31 11.87 -6.39
N PRO A 182 -2.44 12.29 -7.66
CA PRO A 182 -1.45 13.16 -8.26
C PRO A 182 -1.27 14.43 -7.42
N ALA A 183 -0.05 14.74 -7.00
CA ALA A 183 0.31 15.99 -6.32
C ALA A 183 -0.08 17.25 -7.12
N THR A 184 -0.54 17.06 -8.35
CA THR A 184 -1.00 18.09 -9.29
C THR A 184 -2.11 18.96 -8.68
N TYR A 185 -3.02 18.39 -7.88
CA TYR A 185 -4.06 19.19 -7.20
C TYR A 185 -3.48 20.09 -6.12
N GLY A 186 -2.51 19.60 -5.33
CA GLY A 186 -1.78 20.41 -4.35
C GLY A 186 -0.97 21.53 -5.02
N MET A 187 -0.28 21.23 -6.12
CA MET A 187 0.48 22.21 -6.90
C MET A 187 -0.43 23.23 -7.59
N LEU A 188 -1.59 22.82 -8.10
CA LEU A 188 -2.59 23.72 -8.70
C LEU A 188 -3.13 24.71 -7.66
N LEU A 189 -3.50 24.22 -6.47
CA LEU A 189 -3.99 25.06 -5.37
C LEU A 189 -2.89 26.01 -4.86
N ALA A 190 -1.66 25.53 -4.73
CA ALA A 190 -0.51 26.37 -4.36
C ALA A 190 -0.24 27.44 -5.45
N GLY A 191 -0.30 27.07 -6.73
CA GLY A 191 -0.15 28.00 -7.86
C GLY A 191 -1.25 29.07 -7.89
N LEU A 192 -2.50 28.69 -7.73
CA LEU A 192 -3.64 29.62 -7.64
C LEU A 192 -3.54 30.55 -6.41
N GLY A 193 -3.11 30.02 -5.27
CA GLY A 193 -2.86 30.82 -4.07
C GLY A 193 -1.77 31.85 -4.27
N PHE A 194 -0.69 31.48 -4.98
CA PHE A 194 0.40 32.38 -5.29
C PHE A 194 -0.04 33.52 -6.25
N VAL A 195 -0.78 33.16 -7.30
CA VAL A 195 -1.37 34.14 -8.24
C VAL A 195 -2.30 35.11 -7.49
N GLY A 196 -3.18 34.58 -6.63
CA GLY A 196 -4.08 35.41 -5.80
C GLY A 196 -3.34 36.36 -4.86
N ALA A 197 -2.25 35.92 -4.24
CA ALA A 197 -1.42 36.77 -3.37
C ALA A 197 -0.69 37.87 -4.14
N VAL A 198 -0.19 37.58 -5.36
CA VAL A 198 0.50 38.55 -6.21
C VAL A 198 -0.47 39.61 -6.76
N THR A 199 -1.69 39.19 -7.19
CA THR A 199 -2.70 40.13 -7.70
C THR A 199 -3.20 41.06 -6.61
N ARG A 200 -3.39 40.57 -5.37
CA ARG A 200 -3.80 41.40 -4.22
C ARG A 200 -2.77 42.50 -3.90
N ARG A 201 -1.45 42.21 -4.04
CA ARG A 201 -0.38 43.21 -3.81
C ARG A 201 -0.31 44.31 -4.87
N ARG A 202 -0.91 44.12 -6.06
CA ARG A 202 -0.92 45.11 -7.12
C ARG A 202 -2.08 46.11 -7.01
N HIS A 203 -3.07 45.81 -6.18
CA HIS A 203 -4.25 46.66 -5.96
C HIS A 203 -4.25 47.38 -4.59
N SER A 204 -3.18 47.23 -3.81
CA SER A 204 -2.88 48.02 -2.61
C SER A 204 -1.73 49.00 -2.90
#